data_adaa085286aeabdaf32d647180b4d0d2
#
_entry.id   adaa085286aeabdaf32d647180b4d0d2
#
_cell.length_a   1.000
_cell.length_b   1.000
_cell.length_c   1.000
_cell.angle_alpha   90.00
_cell.angle_beta   90.00
_cell.angle_gamma   90.00
#
_symmetry.space_group_name_H-M   'P 1'
#
loop_
_entity.id
_entity.type
_entity.pdbx_description
1 polymer ?
#
loop_
_entity_poly.entity_id
_entity_poly.type
_entity_poly.pdbx_seq_one_letter_code
_entity_poly.pdbx_strand_id
1 'polypeptide(L)'
;MSDSVNRGVHDILLKIAAAIASETGRDYLNLEAIDRALRSRKPLRAYKRSVDLKKYDNAIEKIADQAVAMLHGKLGSTDDLEHIVVVGGGMHLYRASIRRKFPEIAISEVDEPLYANVKGFQLMGEQYVRENPQLFATAPARAEVAQIGA
;
A
#
# COMPACT_ATOMS: atom_id res chain seq x y z
N MET A 1 2.26 -18.88 4.35
CA MET A 1 2.56 -18.87 2.89
C MET A 1 2.24 -17.49 2.37
N SER A 2 3.26 -16.70 2.09
CA SER A 2 3.07 -15.33 1.57
C SER A 2 3.09 -15.41 0.05
N ASP A 3 1.96 -15.18 -0.58
CA ASP A 3 1.84 -15.23 -2.03
C ASP A 3 1.50 -13.83 -2.53
N SER A 4 2.35 -13.24 -3.36
CA SER A 4 2.14 -11.92 -3.91
C SER A 4 1.45 -12.03 -5.28
N VAL A 5 0.35 -11.32 -5.42
CA VAL A 5 -0.26 -11.12 -6.74
C VAL A 5 0.54 -10.03 -7.45
N ASN A 6 1.21 -10.38 -8.54
CA ASN A 6 2.06 -9.47 -9.34
C ASN A 6 1.22 -8.46 -10.15
N ARG A 7 0.24 -7.81 -9.52
CA ARG A 7 -0.61 -6.75 -10.10
C ARG A 7 -0.89 -5.70 -9.05
N GLY A 8 0.18 -5.05 -8.62
CA GLY A 8 0.14 -4.02 -7.59
C GLY A 8 -0.23 -2.65 -8.11
N VAL A 9 -0.30 -1.71 -7.19
CA VAL A 9 -0.48 -0.27 -7.48
C VAL A 9 0.50 0.22 -8.55
N HIS A 10 1.74 -0.27 -8.51
CA HIS A 10 2.78 0.10 -9.47
C HIS A 10 2.38 -0.17 -10.92
N ASP A 11 1.78 -1.33 -11.21
CA ASP A 11 1.33 -1.67 -12.57
C ASP A 11 0.20 -0.76 -13.04
N ILE A 12 -0.71 -0.37 -12.13
CA ILE A 12 -1.77 0.59 -12.43
C ILE A 12 -1.15 1.93 -12.80
N LEU A 13 -0.21 2.41 -11.98
CA LEU A 13 0.45 3.70 -12.21
C LEU A 13 1.25 3.71 -13.52
N LEU A 14 1.95 2.62 -13.84
CA LEU A 14 2.69 2.48 -15.11
C LEU A 14 1.74 2.51 -16.32
N LYS A 15 0.59 1.85 -16.25
CA LYS A 15 -0.39 1.88 -17.33
C LYS A 15 -0.97 3.28 -17.55
N ILE A 16 -1.25 4.01 -16.46
CA ILE A 16 -1.71 5.40 -16.56
C ILE A 16 -0.60 6.28 -17.15
N ALA A 17 0.65 6.11 -16.72
CA ALA A 17 1.80 6.83 -17.24
C ALA A 17 1.98 6.61 -18.74
N ALA A 18 1.88 5.36 -19.20
CA ALA A 18 1.94 5.01 -20.63
C ALA A 18 0.78 5.63 -21.43
N ALA A 19 -0.43 5.64 -20.87
CA ALA A 19 -1.58 6.29 -21.52
C ALA A 19 -1.39 7.81 -21.62
N ILE A 20 -0.86 8.46 -20.59
CA ILE A 20 -0.52 9.89 -20.61
C ILE A 20 0.57 10.15 -21.66
N ALA A 21 1.58 9.29 -21.74
CA ALA A 21 2.65 9.41 -22.75
C ALA A 21 2.08 9.32 -24.17
N SER A 22 1.20 8.37 -24.42
CA SER A 22 0.50 8.23 -25.71
C SER A 22 -0.30 9.48 -26.10
N GLU A 23 -0.99 10.10 -25.15
CA GLU A 23 -1.78 11.30 -25.41
C GLU A 23 -0.97 12.58 -25.55
N THR A 24 0.16 12.68 -24.87
CA THR A 24 0.99 13.88 -24.85
C THR A 24 2.14 13.82 -25.85
N GLY A 25 2.45 12.63 -26.36
CA GLY A 25 3.61 12.37 -27.20
C GLY A 25 4.94 12.45 -26.45
N ARG A 26 4.94 12.37 -25.12
CA ARG A 26 6.11 12.47 -24.26
C ARG A 26 6.00 11.50 -23.08
N ASP A 27 7.12 10.86 -22.72
CA ASP A 27 7.17 9.95 -21.59
C ASP A 27 6.86 10.69 -20.28
N TYR A 28 5.93 10.14 -19.50
CA TYR A 28 5.58 10.65 -18.18
C TYR A 28 5.97 9.64 -17.10
N LEU A 29 7.04 9.93 -16.34
CA LEU A 29 7.62 8.98 -15.39
C LEU A 29 7.33 9.31 -13.92
N ASN A 30 6.60 10.39 -13.64
CA ASN A 30 6.30 10.78 -12.26
C ASN A 30 5.08 10.03 -11.71
N LEU A 31 5.30 8.76 -11.32
CA LEU A 31 4.26 7.88 -10.78
C LEU A 31 3.70 8.39 -9.45
N GLU A 32 4.53 9.05 -8.63
CA GLU A 32 4.07 9.64 -7.36
C GLU A 32 3.05 10.76 -7.59
N ALA A 33 3.26 11.58 -8.61
CA ALA A 33 2.30 12.63 -8.95
C ALA A 33 0.96 12.04 -9.44
N ILE A 34 0.99 10.92 -10.18
CA ILE A 34 -0.20 10.19 -10.59
C ILE A 34 -0.93 9.66 -9.36
N ASP A 35 -0.23 8.96 -8.45
CA ASP A 35 -0.82 8.40 -7.23
C ASP A 35 -1.46 9.49 -6.36
N ARG A 36 -0.76 10.61 -6.15
CA ARG A 36 -1.27 11.77 -5.40
C ARG A 36 -2.53 12.36 -6.04
N ALA A 37 -2.55 12.47 -7.36
CA ALA A 37 -3.71 12.99 -8.09
C ALA A 37 -4.91 12.05 -8.00
N LEU A 38 -4.71 10.72 -8.08
CA LEU A 38 -5.74 9.71 -7.90
C LEU A 38 -6.34 9.76 -6.48
N ARG A 39 -5.50 9.84 -5.44
CA ARG A 39 -5.95 9.95 -4.05
C ARG A 39 -6.74 11.20 -3.78
N SER A 40 -6.26 12.34 -4.30
CA SER A 40 -6.91 13.64 -4.08
C SER A 40 -8.10 13.89 -4.99
N ARG A 41 -8.36 13.01 -5.98
CA ARG A 41 -9.38 13.20 -7.02
C ARG A 41 -9.23 14.52 -7.79
N LYS A 42 -7.99 15.04 -7.88
CA LYS A 42 -7.65 16.27 -8.59
C LYS A 42 -7.02 15.95 -9.95
N PRO A 43 -7.22 16.83 -10.96
CA PRO A 43 -6.54 16.68 -12.23
C PRO A 43 -5.01 16.69 -12.06
N LEU A 44 -4.34 15.84 -12.84
CA LEU A 44 -2.88 15.80 -12.89
C LEU A 44 -2.36 16.92 -13.79
N ARG A 45 -1.37 17.66 -13.33
CA ARG A 45 -0.63 18.59 -14.18
C ARG A 45 0.55 17.88 -14.86
N ALA A 46 0.42 17.65 -16.17
CA ALA A 46 1.48 17.07 -16.98
C ALA A 46 1.80 18.01 -18.16
N TYR A 47 3.07 18.40 -18.32
CA TYR A 47 3.55 19.25 -19.43
C TYR A 47 2.70 20.50 -19.68
N LYS A 48 2.39 21.27 -18.63
CA LYS A 48 1.53 22.45 -18.65
C LYS A 48 0.07 22.19 -19.07
N ARG A 49 -0.34 20.93 -19.21
CA ARG A 49 -1.72 20.53 -19.47
C ARG A 49 -2.35 19.92 -18.21
N SER A 50 -3.65 20.07 -18.10
CA SER A 50 -4.44 19.40 -17.06
C SER A 50 -4.97 18.10 -17.64
N VAL A 51 -4.63 16.98 -17.02
CA VAL A 51 -5.09 15.64 -17.41
C VAL A 51 -6.11 15.18 -16.38
N ASP A 52 -7.34 14.95 -16.81
CA ASP A 52 -8.37 14.36 -15.96
C ASP A 52 -8.15 12.84 -15.89
N LEU A 53 -7.84 12.35 -14.69
CA LEU A 53 -7.58 10.94 -14.46
C LEU A 53 -8.86 10.08 -14.37
N LYS A 54 -10.04 10.68 -14.24
CA LYS A 54 -11.33 9.96 -14.21
C LYS A 54 -11.55 9.08 -15.43
N LYS A 55 -11.03 9.48 -16.58
CA LYS A 55 -11.12 8.68 -17.82
C LYS A 55 -10.43 7.30 -17.70
N TYR A 56 -9.55 7.13 -16.73
CA TYR A 56 -8.86 5.86 -16.46
C TYR A 56 -9.55 5.00 -15.39
N ASP A 57 -10.61 5.52 -14.74
CA ASP A 57 -11.29 4.81 -13.64
C ASP A 57 -11.72 3.39 -14.05
N ASN A 58 -12.31 3.22 -15.23
CA ASN A 58 -12.72 1.90 -15.74
C ASN A 58 -11.52 0.94 -15.94
N ALA A 59 -10.37 1.46 -16.39
CA ALA A 59 -9.17 0.64 -16.57
C ALA A 59 -8.56 0.25 -15.23
N ILE A 60 -8.54 1.17 -14.27
CA ILE A 60 -8.10 0.93 -12.89
C ILE A 60 -8.99 -0.14 -12.25
N GLU A 61 -10.30 0.03 -12.33
CA GLU A 61 -11.30 -0.87 -11.78
C GLU A 61 -11.15 -2.29 -12.34
N LYS A 62 -10.98 -2.43 -13.65
CA LYS A 62 -10.75 -3.74 -14.28
C LYS A 62 -9.51 -4.45 -13.75
N ILE A 63 -8.42 -3.71 -13.52
CA ILE A 63 -7.18 -4.29 -12.96
C ILE A 63 -7.40 -4.69 -11.50
N ALA A 64 -8.05 -3.82 -10.73
CA ALA A 64 -8.36 -4.10 -9.34
C ALA A 64 -9.29 -5.32 -9.19
N ASP A 65 -10.32 -5.44 -10.02
CA ASP A 65 -11.22 -6.59 -10.04
C ASP A 65 -10.49 -7.89 -10.37
N GLN A 66 -9.57 -7.86 -11.34
CA GLN A 66 -8.76 -9.04 -11.68
C GLN A 66 -7.86 -9.46 -10.51
N ALA A 67 -7.22 -8.50 -9.82
CA ALA A 67 -6.37 -8.79 -8.68
C ALA A 67 -7.18 -9.38 -7.50
N VAL A 68 -8.34 -8.79 -7.21
CA VAL A 68 -9.23 -9.26 -6.14
C VAL A 68 -9.83 -10.63 -6.48
N ALA A 69 -10.18 -10.90 -7.75
CA ALA A 69 -10.65 -12.21 -8.19
C ALA A 69 -9.58 -13.29 -8.04
N MET A 70 -8.31 -12.97 -8.37
CA MET A 70 -7.18 -13.89 -8.15
C MET A 70 -6.98 -14.18 -6.66
N LEU A 71 -7.06 -13.15 -5.81
CA LEU A 71 -6.98 -13.31 -4.36
C LEU A 71 -8.08 -14.23 -3.84
N HIS A 72 -9.33 -13.98 -4.24
CA HIS A 72 -10.47 -14.81 -3.88
C HIS A 72 -10.28 -16.28 -4.31
N GLY A 73 -9.79 -16.51 -5.54
CA GLY A 73 -9.51 -17.87 -6.01
C GLY A 73 -8.44 -18.61 -5.20
N LYS A 74 -7.48 -17.86 -4.62
CA LYS A 74 -6.43 -18.43 -3.74
C LYS A 74 -6.92 -18.69 -2.31
N LEU A 75 -7.89 -17.92 -1.82
CA LEU A 75 -8.48 -18.13 -0.49
C LEU A 75 -9.29 -19.44 -0.43
N GLY A 76 -9.83 -19.91 -1.56
CA GLY A 76 -10.70 -21.09 -1.60
C GLY A 76 -12.08 -20.76 -1.00
N SER A 77 -12.52 -21.49 0.03
CA SER A 77 -13.75 -21.16 0.75
C SER A 77 -13.56 -19.88 1.57
N THR A 78 -14.58 -19.05 1.53
CA THR A 78 -14.66 -17.81 2.34
C THR A 78 -15.74 -17.92 3.43
N ASP A 79 -16.27 -19.12 3.65
CA ASP A 79 -17.38 -19.35 4.58
C ASP A 79 -17.01 -19.02 6.03
N ASP A 80 -15.73 -19.23 6.39
CA ASP A 80 -15.18 -18.93 7.71
C ASP A 80 -14.51 -17.55 7.80
N LEU A 81 -14.61 -16.75 6.74
CA LEU A 81 -13.97 -15.44 6.69
C LEU A 81 -14.89 -14.35 7.25
N GLU A 82 -14.67 -13.96 8.47
CA GLU A 82 -15.49 -12.95 9.16
C GLU A 82 -15.02 -11.51 8.87
N HIS A 83 -13.73 -11.33 8.61
CA HIS A 83 -13.14 -9.99 8.55
C HIS A 83 -11.98 -9.89 7.56
N ILE A 84 -11.95 -8.80 6.79
CA ILE A 84 -10.83 -8.43 5.93
C ILE A 84 -10.22 -7.14 6.44
N VAL A 85 -8.93 -7.17 6.77
CA VAL A 85 -8.16 -5.97 7.09
C VAL A 85 -7.32 -5.57 5.89
N VAL A 86 -7.58 -4.38 5.37
CA VAL A 86 -6.84 -3.85 4.22
C VAL A 86 -5.79 -2.85 4.70
N VAL A 87 -4.54 -3.11 4.34
CA VAL A 87 -3.39 -2.29 4.70
C VAL A 87 -2.62 -1.85 3.45
N GLY A 88 -1.92 -0.74 3.55
CA GLY A 88 -1.03 -0.24 2.50
C GLY A 88 -1.59 0.93 1.71
N GLY A 89 -0.68 1.66 1.09
CA GLY A 89 -0.97 2.93 0.43
C GLY A 89 -1.86 2.85 -0.80
N GLY A 90 -2.00 1.67 -1.41
CA GLY A 90 -2.82 1.45 -2.61
C GLY A 90 -4.29 1.13 -2.37
N MET A 91 -4.71 1.03 -1.12
CA MET A 91 -6.05 0.62 -0.72
C MET A 91 -7.17 1.37 -1.45
N HIS A 92 -7.01 2.68 -1.67
CA HIS A 92 -8.01 3.52 -2.35
C HIS A 92 -8.36 3.04 -3.77
N LEU A 93 -7.47 2.30 -4.45
CA LEU A 93 -7.71 1.74 -5.79
C LEU A 93 -8.48 0.41 -5.75
N TYR A 94 -8.36 -0.35 -4.67
CA TYR A 94 -8.92 -1.70 -4.54
C TYR A 94 -10.20 -1.77 -3.72
N ARG A 95 -10.50 -0.74 -2.92
CA ARG A 95 -11.65 -0.71 -1.99
C ARG A 95 -12.97 -1.13 -2.63
N ALA A 96 -13.30 -0.55 -3.78
CA ALA A 96 -14.56 -0.84 -4.46
C ALA A 96 -14.63 -2.30 -4.94
N SER A 97 -13.54 -2.82 -5.49
CA SER A 97 -13.45 -4.20 -5.98
C SER A 97 -13.53 -5.21 -4.83
N ILE A 98 -12.88 -4.93 -3.69
CA ILE A 98 -12.96 -5.78 -2.50
C ILE A 98 -14.40 -5.82 -1.98
N ARG A 99 -15.06 -4.68 -1.84
CA ARG A 99 -16.45 -4.61 -1.37
C ARG A 99 -17.43 -5.35 -2.28
N ARG A 100 -17.22 -5.28 -3.60
CA ARG A 100 -18.06 -6.03 -4.56
C ARG A 100 -17.85 -7.54 -4.46
N LYS A 101 -16.61 -7.96 -4.24
CA LYS A 101 -16.28 -9.38 -4.20
C LYS A 101 -16.63 -10.04 -2.88
N PHE A 102 -16.59 -9.29 -1.79
CA PHE A 102 -16.86 -9.74 -0.43
C PHE A 102 -17.96 -8.89 0.24
N PRO A 103 -19.20 -8.93 -0.28
CA PRO A 103 -20.27 -8.01 0.16
C PRO A 103 -20.72 -8.25 1.61
N GLU A 104 -20.59 -9.48 2.11
CA GLU A 104 -21.05 -9.90 3.44
C GLU A 104 -19.94 -9.89 4.50
N ILE A 105 -18.70 -9.65 4.09
CA ILE A 105 -17.55 -9.69 4.99
C ILE A 105 -17.24 -8.28 5.50
N ALA A 106 -17.02 -8.16 6.80
CA ALA A 106 -16.61 -6.90 7.41
C ALA A 106 -15.23 -6.47 6.91
N ILE A 107 -15.12 -5.26 6.36
CA ILE A 107 -13.87 -4.72 5.85
C ILE A 107 -13.43 -3.57 6.73
N SER A 108 -12.28 -3.70 7.37
CA SER A 108 -11.61 -2.65 8.12
C SER A 108 -10.42 -2.08 7.35
N GLU A 109 -10.25 -0.81 7.50
CA GLU A 109 -9.12 -0.08 6.99
C GLU A 109 -8.28 0.40 8.18
N VAL A 110 -6.98 0.19 8.11
CA VAL A 110 -6.08 0.63 9.18
C VAL A 110 -5.85 2.14 9.04
N ASP A 111 -5.95 2.86 10.14
CA ASP A 111 -5.53 4.26 10.18
C ASP A 111 -4.06 4.36 9.78
N GLU A 112 -3.75 5.36 8.94
CA GLU A 112 -2.42 5.54 8.38
C GLU A 112 -1.86 4.27 7.66
N PRO A 113 -2.55 3.77 6.63
CA PRO A 113 -2.22 2.50 5.99
C PRO A 113 -0.81 2.47 5.39
N LEU A 114 -0.21 3.63 5.12
CA LEU A 114 1.17 3.76 4.66
C LEU A 114 2.18 3.27 5.73
N TYR A 115 1.87 3.48 7.00
CA TYR A 115 2.74 3.14 8.13
C TYR A 115 2.31 1.85 8.84
N ALA A 116 1.25 1.19 8.39
CA ALA A 116 0.72 -0.02 9.04
C ALA A 116 1.77 -1.11 9.19
N ASN A 117 2.60 -1.34 8.16
CA ASN A 117 3.68 -2.32 8.21
C ASN A 117 4.77 -1.92 9.22
N VAL A 118 5.13 -0.63 9.26
CA VAL A 118 6.15 -0.12 10.20
C VAL A 118 5.64 -0.26 11.64
N LYS A 119 4.39 0.12 11.90
CA LYS A 119 3.75 -0.08 13.21
C LYS A 119 3.67 -1.55 13.59
N GLY A 120 3.33 -2.43 12.64
CA GLY A 120 3.31 -3.88 12.85
C GLY A 120 4.69 -4.42 13.25
N PHE A 121 5.74 -4.04 12.54
CA PHE A 121 7.11 -4.44 12.89
C PHE A 121 7.56 -3.88 14.24
N GLN A 122 7.21 -2.64 14.56
CA GLN A 122 7.50 -2.06 15.87
C GLN A 122 6.84 -2.87 16.98
N LEU A 123 5.54 -3.15 16.88
CA LEU A 123 4.80 -3.94 17.87
C LEU A 123 5.38 -5.35 18.05
N MET A 124 5.74 -6.02 16.95
CA MET A 124 6.42 -7.32 16.99
C MET A 124 7.76 -7.22 17.69
N GLY A 125 8.56 -6.18 17.41
CA GLY A 125 9.83 -5.94 18.09
C GLY A 125 9.66 -5.69 19.58
N GLU A 126 8.71 -4.86 19.97
CA GLU A 126 8.38 -4.59 21.37
C GLU A 126 7.91 -5.85 22.12
N GLN A 127 7.09 -6.67 21.47
CA GLN A 127 6.65 -7.94 22.02
C GLN A 127 7.84 -8.90 22.19
N TYR A 128 8.70 -9.02 21.17
CA TYR A 128 9.89 -9.89 21.24
C TYR A 128 10.82 -9.49 22.37
N VAL A 129 11.08 -8.20 22.58
CA VAL A 129 11.90 -7.69 23.70
C VAL A 129 11.25 -8.04 25.04
N ARG A 130 9.93 -7.91 25.14
CA ARG A 130 9.17 -8.20 26.36
C ARG A 130 9.18 -9.69 26.71
N GLU A 131 9.14 -10.55 25.70
CA GLU A 131 9.16 -12.01 25.87
C GLU A 131 10.60 -12.55 26.10
N ASN A 132 11.63 -11.79 25.73
CA ASN A 132 13.04 -12.21 25.81
C ASN A 132 13.92 -11.17 26.55
N PRO A 133 13.56 -10.76 27.77
CA PRO A 133 14.29 -9.70 28.49
C PRO A 133 15.76 -10.05 28.73
N GLN A 134 16.08 -11.35 28.85
CA GLN A 134 17.44 -11.84 29.05
C GLN A 134 18.39 -11.52 27.89
N LEU A 135 17.89 -11.37 26.68
CA LEU A 135 18.70 -11.05 25.49
C LEU A 135 19.15 -9.57 25.47
N PHE A 136 18.44 -8.73 26.21
CA PHE A 136 18.63 -7.29 26.23
C PHE A 136 19.16 -6.75 27.56
N ALA A 137 19.27 -7.62 28.57
CA ALA A 137 19.73 -7.26 29.91
C ALA A 137 21.25 -6.96 30.00
N THR A 138 22.03 -7.22 28.95
CA THR A 138 23.48 -7.05 28.91
C THR A 138 23.94 -6.01 27.89
N ALA A 139 23.30 -4.87 27.80
CA ALA A 139 23.96 -3.71 27.20
C ALA A 139 24.89 -3.10 28.24
N PRO A 140 26.22 -3.11 28.07
CA PRO A 140 27.12 -2.43 29.01
C PRO A 140 26.73 -0.96 29.07
N ALA A 141 26.58 -0.43 30.28
CA ALA A 141 26.43 1.00 30.52
C ALA A 141 27.47 1.74 29.68
N ARG A 142 27.02 2.74 28.92
CA ARG A 142 27.90 3.64 28.17
C ARG A 142 29.08 4.03 29.09
N ALA A 143 30.28 3.68 28.68
CA ALA A 143 31.49 4.16 29.33
C ALA A 143 31.40 5.68 29.40
N GLU A 144 31.49 6.23 30.61
CA GLU A 144 31.68 7.64 30.86
C GLU A 144 32.85 8.14 30.01
N VAL A 145 32.55 9.08 29.12
CA VAL A 145 33.60 9.82 28.44
C VAL A 145 34.32 10.61 29.52
N ALA A 146 35.49 10.08 29.96
CA ALA A 146 36.36 10.79 30.83
C ALA A 146 36.73 12.13 30.22
N GLN A 147 36.34 13.21 30.88
CA GLN A 147 36.82 14.54 30.59
C GLN A 147 38.33 14.52 30.80
N ILE A 148 39.08 14.59 29.73
CA ILE A 148 40.50 14.97 29.80
C ILE A 148 40.49 16.50 29.81
N GLY A 149 40.54 17.06 31.04
CA GLY A 149 40.92 18.43 31.27
C GLY A 149 42.42 18.53 31.34
N ALA A 150 42.96 19.50 30.71
CA ALA A 150 44.08 20.37 31.06
C ALA A 150 44.55 21.09 29.79
#